data_cb4ca556551540ea7161a86059b8b47a
#
_entry.id   cb4ca556551540ea7161a86059b8b47a
#
_cell.length_a   1.000
_cell.length_b   1.000
_cell.length_c   1.000
_cell.angle_alpha   90.00
_cell.angle_beta   90.00
_cell.angle_gamma   90.00
#
_symmetry.space_group_name_H-M   'P 1'
#
loop_
_entity.id
_entity.type
_entity.pdbx_description
1 polymer ?
#
loop_
_entity_poly.entity_id
_entity_poly.type
_entity_poly.pdbx_seq_one_letter_code
_entity_poly.pdbx_strand_id
1 'polypeptide(L)'
;MKNKIACIHFDLDSVLYVPSDFLETALQMSVNVMIQVGLRAEQETSLSKLKSIRSLDSNGKDHFNQLCFHFNNEYDPIIIAAGVEKYWDCKINLMTSAPEVNPVLDHLYSRYPLTIISNGPPIKQAGKIIRLSLNHFFSRYDTEMNLHKHYFYVSDEREKQKPYPNLWLQAQKDIGFDFSQAIMVGDRYLQDIFGAKRLGMTTVKVKQGAHAEEVIDEAFETYQRLEAKHPFFSKEHSPERVRSMMIPDYTIYHLKELEEVVDGIEAG
;
A
#
# COMPACT_ATOMS: atom_id res chain seq x y z
N MET A 1 -31.43 -8.74 -10.60
CA MET A 1 -30.20 -9.18 -11.31
C MET A 1 -29.12 -9.36 -10.24
N LYS A 2 -28.32 -10.42 -10.26
CA LYS A 2 -27.15 -10.52 -9.36
C LYS A 2 -26.17 -9.42 -9.80
N ASN A 3 -25.67 -8.60 -8.88
CA ASN A 3 -24.62 -7.65 -9.17
C ASN A 3 -23.44 -8.41 -9.78
N LYS A 4 -22.87 -7.90 -10.85
CA LYS A 4 -21.67 -8.48 -11.47
C LYS A 4 -20.46 -8.33 -10.55
N ILE A 5 -20.44 -7.30 -9.73
CA ILE A 5 -19.42 -7.01 -8.73
C ILE A 5 -19.95 -7.37 -7.35
N ALA A 6 -19.22 -8.22 -6.64
CA ALA A 6 -19.53 -8.64 -5.28
C ALA A 6 -18.65 -7.96 -4.23
N CYS A 7 -17.43 -7.53 -4.59
CA CYS A 7 -16.47 -6.92 -3.67
C CYS A 7 -15.43 -6.09 -4.42
N ILE A 8 -14.95 -5.01 -3.80
CA ILE A 8 -13.84 -4.20 -4.32
C ILE A 8 -12.70 -4.18 -3.30
N HIS A 9 -11.54 -4.61 -3.74
CA HIS A 9 -10.31 -4.64 -2.97
C HIS A 9 -9.42 -3.44 -3.32
N PHE A 10 -8.87 -2.78 -2.33
CA PHE A 10 -7.93 -1.67 -2.50
C PHE A 10 -6.57 -2.01 -1.91
N ASP A 11 -5.48 -1.72 -2.61
CA ASP A 11 -4.24 -1.44 -1.91
C ASP A 11 -4.34 -0.10 -1.17
N LEU A 12 -3.41 0.14 -0.26
CA LEU A 12 -3.44 1.31 0.60
C LEU A 12 -2.48 2.39 0.13
N ASP A 13 -1.19 2.05 0.04
CA ASP A 13 -0.12 2.98 -0.32
C ASP A 13 -0.20 3.31 -1.83
N SER A 14 -0.10 4.58 -2.19
CA SER A 14 -0.23 5.08 -3.57
C SER A 14 -1.59 4.83 -4.25
N VAL A 15 -2.60 4.35 -3.51
CA VAL A 15 -3.99 4.19 -3.99
C VAL A 15 -4.94 5.11 -3.23
N LEU A 16 -4.98 5.02 -1.91
CA LEU A 16 -5.85 5.85 -1.07
C LEU A 16 -5.16 7.11 -0.53
N TYR A 17 -3.84 7.16 -0.59
CA TYR A 17 -3.02 8.33 -0.31
C TYR A 17 -1.65 8.17 -0.95
N VAL A 18 -0.94 9.26 -1.17
CA VAL A 18 0.39 9.24 -1.78
C VAL A 18 1.46 9.51 -0.72
N PRO A 19 2.32 8.51 -0.39
CA PRO A 19 3.33 8.67 0.67
C PRO A 19 4.35 9.78 0.42
N SER A 20 4.68 10.08 -0.84
CA SER A 20 5.63 11.13 -1.22
C SER A 20 5.19 12.53 -0.78
N ASP A 21 3.88 12.79 -0.67
CA ASP A 21 3.34 14.12 -0.43
C ASP A 21 3.77 14.70 0.93
N PHE A 22 4.00 13.86 1.92
CA PHE A 22 4.43 14.29 3.24
C PHE A 22 5.83 13.81 3.63
N LEU A 23 6.35 12.75 2.99
CA LEU A 23 7.58 12.07 3.42
C LEU A 23 8.80 12.99 3.38
N GLU A 24 8.97 13.73 2.30
CA GLU A 24 10.10 14.67 2.14
C GLU A 24 10.11 15.71 3.24
N THR A 25 8.97 16.34 3.48
CA THR A 25 8.80 17.34 4.54
C THR A 25 9.07 16.73 5.92
N ALA A 26 8.56 15.54 6.19
CA ALA A 26 8.77 14.86 7.47
C ALA A 26 10.25 14.55 7.73
N LEU A 27 10.98 14.05 6.71
CA LEU A 27 12.41 13.78 6.83
C LEU A 27 13.21 15.07 7.04
N GLN A 28 12.92 16.14 6.29
CA GLN A 28 13.57 17.42 6.40
C GLN A 28 13.39 18.05 7.78
N MET A 29 12.15 18.05 8.29
CA MET A 29 11.85 18.58 9.62
C MET A 29 12.51 17.74 10.73
N SER A 30 12.57 16.42 10.58
CA SER A 30 13.25 15.53 11.54
C SER A 30 14.74 15.82 11.62
N VAL A 31 15.40 15.94 10.47
CA VAL A 31 16.82 16.29 10.40
C VAL A 31 17.09 17.65 11.05
N ASN A 32 16.25 18.65 10.79
CA ASN A 32 16.39 19.99 11.38
C ASN A 32 16.36 19.97 12.91
N VAL A 33 15.41 19.22 13.50
CA VAL A 33 15.33 19.11 14.96
C VAL A 33 16.52 18.34 15.52
N MET A 34 16.98 17.28 14.84
CA MET A 34 18.20 16.55 15.25
C MET A 34 19.44 17.47 15.29
N ILE A 35 19.60 18.35 14.30
CA ILE A 35 20.70 19.35 14.26
C ILE A 35 20.57 20.34 15.40
N GLN A 36 19.37 20.84 15.68
CA GLN A 36 19.13 21.76 16.78
C GLN A 36 19.52 21.21 18.16
N VAL A 37 19.42 19.86 18.33
CA VAL A 37 19.75 19.21 19.60
C VAL A 37 21.13 18.53 19.59
N GLY A 38 21.95 18.74 18.53
CA GLY A 38 23.37 18.35 18.57
C GLY A 38 23.84 17.35 17.49
N LEU A 39 23.07 17.06 16.46
CA LEU A 39 23.58 16.31 15.31
C LEU A 39 24.65 17.16 14.60
N ARG A 40 25.86 16.64 14.47
CA ARG A 40 27.06 17.36 13.96
C ARG A 40 27.13 17.31 12.43
N ALA A 41 26.14 17.88 11.76
CA ALA A 41 26.09 17.89 10.30
C ALA A 41 25.23 19.04 9.76
N GLU A 42 25.44 19.38 8.50
CA GLU A 42 24.61 20.31 7.75
C GLU A 42 23.31 19.63 7.31
N GLN A 43 22.24 20.43 7.14
CA GLN A 43 20.90 19.93 6.83
C GLN A 43 20.86 19.09 5.55
N GLU A 44 21.42 19.63 4.46
CA GLU A 44 21.36 18.98 3.13
C GLU A 44 22.10 17.64 3.13
N THR A 45 23.29 17.61 3.72
CA THR A 45 24.12 16.42 3.86
C THR A 45 23.42 15.35 4.71
N SER A 46 22.82 15.77 5.84
CA SER A 46 22.08 14.87 6.73
C SER A 46 20.84 14.29 6.07
N LEU A 47 20.09 15.11 5.33
CA LEU A 47 18.89 14.67 4.61
C LEU A 47 19.25 13.67 3.51
N SER A 48 20.29 13.96 2.72
CA SER A 48 20.81 13.05 1.69
C SER A 48 21.22 11.70 2.29
N LYS A 49 21.97 11.73 3.41
CA LYS A 49 22.38 10.52 4.12
C LYS A 49 21.18 9.73 4.66
N LEU A 50 20.19 10.40 5.26
CA LEU A 50 18.99 9.75 5.77
C LEU A 50 18.20 9.06 4.64
N LYS A 51 18.07 9.71 3.48
CA LYS A 51 17.45 9.12 2.29
C LYS A 51 18.20 7.87 1.82
N SER A 52 19.53 7.91 1.80
CA SER A 52 20.39 6.77 1.46
C SER A 52 20.21 5.61 2.44
N ILE A 53 20.15 5.86 3.75
CA ILE A 53 19.89 4.84 4.78
C ILE A 53 18.51 4.19 4.52
N ARG A 54 17.49 5.00 4.28
CA ARG A 54 16.13 4.53 4.05
C ARG A 54 15.96 3.74 2.75
N SER A 55 16.75 4.03 1.72
CA SER A 55 16.69 3.30 0.45
C SER A 55 17.17 1.84 0.57
N LEU A 56 18.01 1.53 1.56
CA LEU A 56 18.48 0.17 1.83
C LEU A 56 17.41 -0.68 2.54
N ASP A 57 16.64 -0.08 3.44
CA ASP A 57 15.51 -0.71 4.13
C ASP A 57 14.44 0.34 4.48
N SER A 58 13.44 0.49 3.64
CA SER A 58 12.36 1.46 3.84
C SER A 58 11.50 1.19 5.10
N ASN A 59 11.53 -0.02 5.64
CA ASN A 59 10.81 -0.45 6.83
C ASN A 59 11.68 -0.53 8.10
N GLY A 60 12.97 -0.25 7.99
CA GLY A 60 13.88 -0.22 9.12
C GLY A 60 13.39 0.69 10.25
N LYS A 61 13.67 0.29 11.49
CA LYS A 61 13.23 1.03 12.68
C LYS A 61 14.32 1.93 13.25
N ASP A 62 15.54 1.86 12.70
CA ASP A 62 16.75 2.44 13.24
C ASP A 62 17.42 3.51 12.35
N HIS A 63 16.67 4.05 11.37
CA HIS A 63 17.20 5.04 10.41
C HIS A 63 17.83 6.26 11.10
N PHE A 64 17.17 6.80 12.13
CA PHE A 64 17.69 7.95 12.89
C PHE A 64 18.86 7.56 13.80
N ASN A 65 18.90 6.32 14.29
CA ASN A 65 20.03 5.76 15.02
C ASN A 65 21.28 5.70 14.14
N GLN A 66 21.13 5.15 12.92
CA GLN A 66 22.22 5.09 11.94
C GLN A 66 22.68 6.48 11.52
N LEU A 67 21.76 7.42 11.35
CA LEU A 67 22.10 8.82 11.03
C LEU A 67 22.90 9.47 12.15
N CYS A 68 22.46 9.33 13.41
CA CYS A 68 23.16 9.84 14.59
C CYS A 68 24.56 9.26 14.70
N PHE A 69 24.69 7.94 14.61
CA PHE A 69 25.99 7.27 14.66
C PHE A 69 26.93 7.72 13.53
N HIS A 70 26.40 7.90 12.33
CA HIS A 70 27.20 8.33 11.17
C HIS A 70 27.89 9.69 11.38
N PHE A 71 27.21 10.64 11.99
CA PHE A 71 27.75 12.01 12.16
C PHE A 71 28.37 12.28 13.51
N ASN A 72 27.89 11.61 14.57
CA ASN A 72 28.34 11.84 15.93
C ASN A 72 29.30 10.74 16.45
N ASN A 73 29.41 9.59 15.76
CA ASN A 73 30.09 8.38 16.21
C ASN A 73 29.56 7.80 17.53
N GLU A 74 28.32 8.11 17.87
CA GLU A 74 27.64 7.66 19.10
C GLU A 74 26.14 7.58 18.87
N TYR A 75 25.44 6.79 19.72
CA TYR A 75 23.98 6.72 19.77
C TYR A 75 23.48 7.64 20.88
N ASP A 76 23.32 8.94 20.57
CA ASP A 76 22.75 9.90 21.52
C ASP A 76 21.22 9.77 21.51
N PRO A 77 20.60 9.34 22.65
CA PRO A 77 19.15 9.11 22.70
C PRO A 77 18.33 10.39 22.54
N ILE A 78 18.86 11.56 22.90
CA ILE A 78 18.16 12.85 22.73
C ILE A 78 18.09 13.24 21.26
N ILE A 79 19.20 13.12 20.55
CA ILE A 79 19.27 13.42 19.10
C ILE A 79 18.38 12.44 18.32
N ILE A 80 18.43 11.16 18.66
CA ILE A 80 17.63 10.13 18.01
C ILE A 80 16.15 10.34 18.27
N ALA A 81 15.76 10.56 19.53
CA ALA A 81 14.36 10.81 19.90
C ALA A 81 13.81 12.05 19.20
N ALA A 82 14.57 13.14 19.10
CA ALA A 82 14.16 14.36 18.42
C ALA A 82 13.78 14.07 16.94
N GLY A 83 14.58 13.26 16.24
CA GLY A 83 14.27 12.84 14.87
C GLY A 83 13.04 11.94 14.78
N VAL A 84 12.94 10.93 15.64
CA VAL A 84 11.82 9.97 15.67
C VAL A 84 10.50 10.67 15.98
N GLU A 85 10.42 11.44 17.06
CA GLU A 85 9.19 12.11 17.48
C GLU A 85 8.74 13.11 16.41
N LYS A 86 9.67 13.92 15.87
CA LYS A 86 9.32 14.86 14.81
C LYS A 86 8.82 14.18 13.54
N TYR A 87 9.41 13.04 13.16
CA TYR A 87 8.93 12.27 12.02
C TYR A 87 7.48 11.80 12.22
N TRP A 88 7.16 11.29 13.42
CA TRP A 88 5.80 10.84 13.73
C TRP A 88 4.80 11.98 13.81
N ASP A 89 5.18 13.12 14.40
CA ASP A 89 4.35 14.32 14.43
C ASP A 89 4.00 14.78 13.01
N CYS A 90 5.01 14.88 12.14
CA CYS A 90 4.79 15.25 10.74
C CYS A 90 3.90 14.24 10.03
N LYS A 91 4.14 12.94 10.23
CA LYS A 91 3.35 11.89 9.61
C LYS A 91 1.89 11.92 10.06
N ILE A 92 1.62 12.22 11.33
CA ILE A 92 0.25 12.35 11.84
C ILE A 92 -0.45 13.57 11.23
N ASN A 93 0.25 14.70 11.13
CA ASN A 93 -0.35 15.96 10.72
C ASN A 93 -0.43 16.15 9.19
N LEU A 94 0.48 15.57 8.42
CA LEU A 94 0.58 15.79 6.97
C LEU A 94 0.05 14.63 6.12
N MET A 95 -0.20 13.45 6.72
CA MET A 95 -0.78 12.34 5.97
C MET A 95 -2.26 12.60 5.71
N THR A 96 -2.60 12.87 4.47
CA THR A 96 -3.97 13.11 4.00
C THR A 96 -4.26 12.26 2.77
N SER A 97 -5.51 11.90 2.57
CA SER A 97 -5.99 11.35 1.29
C SER A 97 -6.25 12.48 0.29
N ALA A 98 -6.22 12.15 -1.00
CA ALA A 98 -6.68 13.10 -2.01
C ALA A 98 -8.17 13.43 -1.80
N PRO A 99 -8.62 14.65 -2.17
CA PRO A 99 -10.00 15.10 -1.89
C PRO A 99 -11.10 14.19 -2.47
N GLU A 100 -10.80 13.49 -3.56
CA GLU A 100 -11.75 12.57 -4.22
C GLU A 100 -11.89 11.23 -3.52
N VAL A 101 -10.98 10.83 -2.63
CA VAL A 101 -10.98 9.48 -2.02
C VAL A 101 -12.23 9.24 -1.19
N ASN A 102 -12.58 10.16 -0.30
CA ASN A 102 -13.77 10.01 0.54
C ASN A 102 -15.07 9.94 -0.27
N PRO A 103 -15.35 10.85 -1.24
CA PRO A 103 -16.53 10.75 -2.08
C PRO A 103 -16.65 9.43 -2.85
N VAL A 104 -15.55 8.97 -3.46
CA VAL A 104 -15.51 7.71 -4.21
C VAL A 104 -15.78 6.51 -3.30
N LEU A 105 -15.10 6.44 -2.14
CA LEU A 105 -15.32 5.35 -1.21
C LEU A 105 -16.75 5.35 -0.65
N ASP A 106 -17.33 6.51 -0.36
CA ASP A 106 -18.71 6.62 0.13
C ASP A 106 -19.72 6.12 -0.93
N HIS A 107 -19.55 6.52 -2.18
CA HIS A 107 -20.37 6.04 -3.28
C HIS A 107 -20.28 4.50 -3.45
N LEU A 108 -19.07 3.95 -3.43
CA LEU A 108 -18.86 2.51 -3.59
C LEU A 108 -19.29 1.71 -2.36
N TYR A 109 -19.06 2.23 -1.14
CA TYR A 109 -19.43 1.56 0.12
C TYR A 109 -20.92 1.31 0.25
N SER A 110 -21.76 2.21 -0.32
CA SER A 110 -23.19 2.05 -0.33
C SER A 110 -23.65 0.84 -1.17
N ARG A 111 -22.82 0.39 -2.12
CA ARG A 111 -23.14 -0.64 -3.12
C ARG A 111 -22.40 -1.97 -2.84
N TYR A 112 -21.18 -1.91 -2.36
CA TYR A 112 -20.28 -3.07 -2.27
C TYR A 112 -19.57 -3.16 -0.92
N PRO A 113 -19.20 -4.35 -0.44
CA PRO A 113 -18.14 -4.52 0.52
C PRO A 113 -16.81 -3.99 -0.03
N LEU A 114 -16.16 -3.08 0.70
CA LEU A 114 -14.83 -2.57 0.40
C LEU A 114 -13.82 -3.19 1.34
N THR A 115 -12.64 -3.57 0.83
CA THR A 115 -11.59 -4.20 1.63
C THR A 115 -10.23 -3.58 1.37
N ILE A 116 -9.36 -3.67 2.34
CA ILE A 116 -7.93 -3.39 2.19
C ILE A 116 -7.18 -4.71 2.02
N ILE A 117 -6.35 -4.80 0.97
CA ILE A 117 -5.39 -5.88 0.73
C ILE A 117 -4.00 -5.24 0.59
N SER A 118 -3.20 -5.25 1.66
CA SER A 118 -1.93 -4.52 1.65
C SER A 118 -0.78 -5.32 2.27
N ASN A 119 0.44 -5.07 1.80
CA ASN A 119 1.66 -5.65 2.34
C ASN A 119 2.25 -4.74 3.43
N GLY A 120 2.75 -5.34 4.50
CA GLY A 120 3.48 -4.65 5.56
C GLY A 120 2.98 -5.00 6.96
N PRO A 121 3.61 -4.43 8.01
CA PRO A 121 3.22 -4.69 9.38
C PRO A 121 1.77 -4.28 9.66
N PRO A 122 0.91 -5.19 10.15
CA PRO A 122 -0.54 -4.94 10.30
C PRO A 122 -0.87 -3.69 11.10
N ILE A 123 -0.23 -3.49 12.25
CA ILE A 123 -0.46 -2.30 13.10
C ILE A 123 -0.05 -1.00 12.40
N LYS A 124 1.05 -1.04 11.62
CA LYS A 124 1.50 0.12 10.84
C LYS A 124 0.49 0.49 9.75
N GLN A 125 -0.05 -0.50 9.03
CA GLN A 125 -1.04 -0.27 7.99
C GLN A 125 -2.39 0.17 8.58
N ALA A 126 -2.85 -0.46 9.67
CA ALA A 126 -4.06 -0.03 10.38
C ALA A 126 -3.95 1.42 10.88
N GLY A 127 -2.78 1.81 11.42
CA GLY A 127 -2.52 3.18 11.85
C GLY A 127 -2.66 4.21 10.72
N LYS A 128 -2.36 3.86 9.46
CA LYS A 128 -2.57 4.74 8.31
C LYS A 128 -4.06 4.98 8.06
N ILE A 129 -4.86 3.91 8.02
CA ILE A 129 -6.31 4.01 7.78
C ILE A 129 -7.00 4.85 8.86
N ILE A 130 -6.58 4.68 10.13
CA ILE A 130 -7.11 5.49 11.24
C ILE A 130 -6.73 6.97 11.07
N ARG A 131 -5.48 7.29 10.72
CA ARG A 131 -5.04 8.68 10.48
C ARG A 131 -5.76 9.34 9.32
N LEU A 132 -6.03 8.56 8.26
CA LEU A 132 -6.77 9.02 7.08
C LEU A 132 -8.29 9.10 7.33
N SER A 133 -8.77 8.64 8.50
CA SER A 133 -10.19 8.55 8.83
C SER A 133 -11.01 7.69 7.86
N LEU A 134 -10.36 6.67 7.26
CA LEU A 134 -10.98 5.80 6.25
C LEU A 134 -11.48 4.45 6.80
N ASN A 135 -11.26 4.17 8.09
CA ASN A 135 -11.56 2.86 8.70
C ASN A 135 -13.04 2.45 8.60
N HIS A 136 -13.96 3.40 8.57
CA HIS A 136 -15.40 3.13 8.49
C HIS A 136 -15.81 2.53 7.14
N PHE A 137 -15.11 2.83 6.05
CA PHE A 137 -15.36 2.24 4.73
C PHE A 137 -14.95 0.77 4.63
N PHE A 138 -14.02 0.34 5.47
CA PHE A 138 -13.48 -1.02 5.47
C PHE A 138 -13.95 -1.82 6.70
N SER A 139 -15.13 -1.49 7.20
CA SER A 139 -15.78 -2.21 8.30
C SER A 139 -17.30 -2.20 8.13
N ARG A 140 -17.95 -3.26 8.63
CA ARG A 140 -19.39 -3.33 8.71
C ARG A 140 -19.78 -3.83 10.09
N TYR A 141 -20.91 -3.33 10.59
CA TYR A 141 -21.47 -3.81 11.82
C TYR A 141 -22.26 -5.08 11.55
N ASP A 142 -21.85 -6.16 12.21
CA ASP A 142 -22.53 -7.44 12.18
C ASP A 142 -23.58 -7.46 13.32
N THR A 143 -24.85 -7.40 12.96
CA THR A 143 -25.96 -7.34 13.93
C THR A 143 -26.19 -8.66 14.64
N GLU A 144 -25.86 -9.80 14.03
CA GLU A 144 -26.01 -11.13 14.62
C GLU A 144 -24.94 -11.35 15.70
N MET A 145 -23.71 -10.98 15.40
CA MET A 145 -22.57 -11.11 16.32
C MET A 145 -22.40 -9.91 17.25
N ASN A 146 -23.15 -8.82 17.03
CA ASN A 146 -23.07 -7.56 17.79
C ASN A 146 -21.65 -6.99 17.86
N LEU A 147 -20.94 -7.00 16.74
CA LEU A 147 -19.56 -6.50 16.63
C LEU A 147 -19.26 -5.86 15.29
N HIS A 148 -18.22 -5.01 15.25
CA HIS A 148 -17.68 -4.51 14.01
C HIS A 148 -16.75 -5.55 13.37
N LYS A 149 -17.05 -5.93 12.13
CA LYS A 149 -16.20 -6.76 11.29
C LYS A 149 -15.34 -5.87 10.40
N HIS A 150 -14.02 -5.97 10.53
CA HIS A 150 -13.07 -5.21 9.73
C HIS A 150 -12.62 -6.02 8.51
N TYR A 151 -12.78 -5.45 7.32
CA TYR A 151 -12.33 -6.03 6.06
C TYR A 151 -10.93 -5.51 5.70
N PHE A 152 -9.97 -5.92 6.51
CA PHE A 152 -8.61 -5.43 6.50
C PHE A 152 -7.64 -6.61 6.53
N TYR A 153 -7.07 -6.93 5.37
CA TYR A 153 -6.24 -8.10 5.15
C TYR A 153 -4.82 -7.65 4.84
N VAL A 154 -3.93 -7.82 5.80
CA VAL A 154 -2.57 -7.29 5.75
C VAL A 154 -1.59 -8.29 6.37
N SER A 155 -0.42 -8.43 5.77
CA SER A 155 0.65 -9.27 6.30
C SER A 155 2.02 -8.69 6.00
N ASP A 156 2.97 -8.84 6.94
CA ASP A 156 4.40 -8.64 6.76
C ASP A 156 5.16 -9.98 6.62
N GLU A 157 4.47 -11.10 6.73
CA GLU A 157 5.02 -12.42 6.45
C GLU A 157 5.15 -12.63 4.94
N ARG A 158 6.38 -12.82 4.46
CA ARG A 158 6.70 -12.87 3.02
C ARG A 158 5.78 -13.78 2.20
N GLU A 159 5.50 -14.99 2.69
CA GLU A 159 4.70 -15.99 1.98
C GLU A 159 3.19 -15.71 2.02
N LYS A 160 2.77 -14.75 2.81
CA LYS A 160 1.36 -14.30 2.91
C LYS A 160 1.11 -12.97 2.21
N GLN A 161 2.18 -12.23 1.85
CA GLN A 161 2.07 -10.95 1.15
C GLN A 161 1.64 -11.12 -0.31
N LYS A 162 1.06 -10.07 -0.91
CA LYS A 162 0.89 -9.99 -2.35
C LYS A 162 2.27 -10.11 -3.05
N PRO A 163 2.38 -10.85 -4.13
CA PRO A 163 1.34 -11.43 -4.98
C PRO A 163 0.87 -12.84 -4.59
N TYR A 164 1.20 -13.36 -3.39
CA TYR A 164 0.66 -14.64 -2.93
C TYR A 164 -0.84 -14.51 -2.62
N PRO A 165 -1.65 -15.58 -2.80
CA PRO A 165 -3.11 -15.49 -2.78
C PRO A 165 -3.72 -15.34 -1.39
N ASN A 166 -2.94 -15.51 -0.32
CA ASN A 166 -3.44 -15.72 1.04
C ASN A 166 -4.39 -14.61 1.54
N LEU A 167 -4.05 -13.33 1.29
CA LEU A 167 -4.87 -12.22 1.75
C LEU A 167 -6.24 -12.18 1.04
N TRP A 168 -6.27 -12.46 -0.26
CA TRP A 168 -7.51 -12.53 -1.03
C TRP A 168 -8.35 -13.77 -0.66
N LEU A 169 -7.71 -14.93 -0.41
CA LEU A 169 -8.38 -16.13 0.05
C LEU A 169 -9.03 -15.90 1.42
N GLN A 170 -8.37 -15.17 2.32
CA GLN A 170 -8.95 -14.79 3.60
C GLN A 170 -10.15 -13.86 3.41
N ALA A 171 -10.04 -12.84 2.54
CA ALA A 171 -11.15 -11.96 2.21
C ALA A 171 -12.34 -12.73 1.61
N GLN A 172 -12.06 -13.66 0.69
CA GLN A 172 -13.08 -14.53 0.10
C GLN A 172 -13.81 -15.36 1.14
N LYS A 173 -13.08 -15.98 2.07
CA LYS A 173 -13.65 -16.78 3.16
C LYS A 173 -14.57 -15.94 4.06
N ASP A 174 -14.18 -14.70 4.34
CA ASP A 174 -14.88 -13.83 5.28
C ASP A 174 -16.12 -13.15 4.68
N ILE A 175 -16.12 -12.89 3.37
CA ILE A 175 -17.17 -12.13 2.67
C ILE A 175 -18.06 -13.05 1.82
N GLY A 176 -17.50 -14.12 1.23
CA GLY A 176 -18.26 -15.08 0.42
C GLY A 176 -18.53 -14.59 -1.00
N PHE A 177 -17.48 -14.36 -1.82
CA PHE A 177 -17.59 -13.96 -3.22
C PHE A 177 -16.81 -14.89 -4.15
N ASP A 178 -17.18 -14.91 -5.43
CA ASP A 178 -16.35 -15.52 -6.47
C ASP A 178 -15.31 -14.49 -6.97
N PHE A 179 -14.07 -14.92 -7.18
CA PHE A 179 -13.00 -14.02 -7.64
C PHE A 179 -13.33 -13.30 -8.94
N SER A 180 -14.07 -13.92 -9.85
CA SER A 180 -14.56 -13.30 -11.08
C SER A 180 -15.54 -12.14 -10.86
N GLN A 181 -16.07 -12.00 -9.65
CA GLN A 181 -16.95 -10.90 -9.23
C GLN A 181 -16.23 -9.86 -8.37
N ALA A 182 -14.92 -9.95 -8.24
CA ALA A 182 -14.12 -9.04 -7.44
C ALA A 182 -13.25 -8.15 -8.32
N ILE A 183 -13.05 -6.90 -7.86
CA ILE A 183 -12.14 -5.94 -8.47
C ILE A 183 -10.96 -5.73 -7.51
N MET A 184 -9.73 -5.73 -8.05
CA MET A 184 -8.54 -5.28 -7.33
C MET A 184 -8.08 -3.94 -7.89
N VAL A 185 -7.98 -2.94 -7.03
CA VAL A 185 -7.48 -1.59 -7.32
C VAL A 185 -6.11 -1.45 -6.66
N GLY A 186 -5.05 -1.29 -7.45
CA GLY A 186 -3.68 -1.23 -6.95
C GLY A 186 -2.73 -0.45 -7.86
N ASP A 187 -1.53 -0.15 -7.36
CA ASP A 187 -0.53 0.64 -8.09
C ASP A 187 0.64 -0.18 -8.64
N ARG A 188 0.75 -1.49 -8.30
CA ARG A 188 1.91 -2.32 -8.66
C ARG A 188 1.53 -3.49 -9.57
N TYR A 189 2.28 -3.62 -10.68
CA TYR A 189 2.02 -4.70 -11.66
C TYR A 189 2.16 -6.11 -11.08
N LEU A 190 3.21 -6.36 -10.29
CA LEU A 190 3.43 -7.71 -9.74
C LEU A 190 2.50 -7.99 -8.55
N GLN A 191 2.45 -7.10 -7.56
CA GLN A 191 1.77 -7.36 -6.30
C GLN A 191 0.26 -7.37 -6.48
N ASP A 192 -0.28 -6.34 -7.13
CA ASP A 192 -1.71 -6.11 -7.22
C ASP A 192 -2.31 -6.74 -8.49
N ILE A 193 -1.78 -6.36 -9.65
CA ILE A 193 -2.38 -6.74 -10.93
C ILE A 193 -2.18 -8.23 -11.20
N PHE A 194 -0.92 -8.69 -11.25
CA PHE A 194 -0.62 -10.11 -11.47
C PHE A 194 -1.22 -11.00 -10.37
N GLY A 195 -1.06 -10.60 -9.09
CA GLY A 195 -1.57 -11.37 -7.96
C GLY A 195 -3.09 -11.60 -8.05
N ALA A 196 -3.86 -10.55 -8.37
CA ALA A 196 -5.31 -10.63 -8.50
C ALA A 196 -5.75 -11.36 -9.80
N LYS A 197 -5.10 -11.09 -10.94
CA LYS A 197 -5.44 -11.78 -12.20
C LYS A 197 -5.26 -13.29 -12.15
N ARG A 198 -4.27 -13.79 -11.40
CA ARG A 198 -4.10 -15.23 -11.18
C ARG A 198 -5.30 -15.88 -10.52
N LEU A 199 -6.06 -15.13 -9.76
CA LEU A 199 -7.29 -15.58 -9.09
C LEU A 199 -8.54 -15.35 -9.95
N GLY A 200 -8.41 -14.67 -11.10
CA GLY A 200 -9.53 -14.41 -12.00
C GLY A 200 -10.28 -13.11 -11.71
N MET A 201 -9.70 -12.19 -10.93
CA MET A 201 -10.30 -10.89 -10.64
C MET A 201 -10.16 -9.91 -11.82
N THR A 202 -11.06 -8.95 -11.89
CA THR A 202 -10.87 -7.72 -12.67
C THR A 202 -9.84 -6.82 -11.98
N THR A 203 -8.96 -6.21 -12.74
CA THR A 203 -7.85 -5.41 -12.20
C THR A 203 -7.86 -3.98 -12.71
N VAL A 204 -7.69 -3.04 -11.80
CA VAL A 204 -7.59 -1.60 -12.07
C VAL A 204 -6.25 -1.09 -11.55
N LYS A 205 -5.37 -0.64 -12.46
CA LYS A 205 -4.11 -0.01 -12.08
C LYS A 205 -4.30 1.47 -11.88
N VAL A 206 -3.91 1.98 -10.72
CA VAL A 206 -3.85 3.42 -10.45
C VAL A 206 -2.43 3.90 -10.76
N LYS A 207 -2.30 4.89 -11.65
CA LYS A 207 -1.02 5.51 -12.01
C LYS A 207 -0.77 6.76 -11.17
N GLN A 208 -0.40 6.54 -9.90
CA GLN A 208 0.01 7.62 -9.00
C GLN A 208 1.10 7.16 -8.01
N GLY A 209 1.75 8.10 -7.35
CA GLY A 209 2.76 7.82 -6.34
C GLY A 209 4.04 7.20 -6.90
N ALA A 210 4.72 6.39 -6.08
CA ALA A 210 6.05 5.86 -6.37
C ALA A 210 6.11 4.87 -7.56
N HIS A 211 4.99 4.24 -7.91
CA HIS A 211 4.90 3.24 -8.97
C HIS A 211 4.09 3.72 -10.19
N ALA A 212 3.87 5.04 -10.32
CA ALA A 212 3.17 5.62 -11.48
C ALA A 212 3.85 5.27 -12.79
N GLU A 213 5.18 5.31 -12.82
CA GLU A 213 6.02 5.06 -14.00
C GLU A 213 6.61 3.63 -14.04
N GLU A 214 6.19 2.74 -13.11
CA GLU A 214 6.61 1.32 -13.14
C GLU A 214 6.26 0.72 -14.49
N VAL A 215 7.18 -0.06 -15.07
CA VAL A 215 6.96 -0.79 -16.33
C VAL A 215 6.87 -2.29 -16.08
N ILE A 216 6.15 -3.00 -16.96
CA ILE A 216 5.92 -4.45 -16.81
C ILE A 216 7.25 -5.24 -16.82
N ASP A 217 8.26 -4.78 -17.54
CA ASP A 217 9.56 -5.47 -17.61
C ASP A 217 10.28 -5.46 -16.25
N GLU A 218 10.27 -4.36 -15.50
CA GLU A 218 10.83 -4.29 -14.15
C GLU A 218 10.05 -5.18 -13.15
N ALA A 219 8.73 -5.19 -13.28
CA ALA A 219 7.88 -6.06 -12.48
C ALA A 219 8.14 -7.55 -12.80
N PHE A 220 8.36 -7.88 -14.07
CA PHE A 220 8.69 -9.23 -14.52
C PHE A 220 10.08 -9.70 -14.04
N GLU A 221 11.10 -8.84 -14.07
CA GLU A 221 12.40 -9.14 -13.48
C GLU A 221 12.31 -9.41 -11.98
N THR A 222 11.45 -8.66 -11.29
CA THR A 222 11.18 -8.88 -9.86
C THR A 222 10.47 -10.21 -9.65
N TYR A 223 9.50 -10.57 -10.49
CA TYR A 223 8.86 -11.88 -10.50
C TYR A 223 9.90 -13.00 -10.66
N GLN A 224 10.79 -12.91 -11.64
CA GLN A 224 11.83 -13.93 -11.87
C GLN A 224 12.76 -14.12 -10.66
N ARG A 225 13.12 -13.02 -9.99
CA ARG A 225 13.93 -13.06 -8.76
C ARG A 225 13.19 -13.72 -7.59
N LEU A 226 11.89 -13.51 -7.49
CA LEU A 226 11.06 -14.16 -6.47
C LEU A 226 10.88 -15.65 -6.77
N GLU A 227 10.59 -16.01 -8.02
CA GLU A 227 10.41 -17.40 -8.46
C GLU A 227 11.67 -18.24 -8.25
N ALA A 228 12.86 -17.68 -8.52
CA ALA A 228 14.14 -18.35 -8.29
C ALA A 228 14.39 -18.69 -6.81
N LYS A 229 13.83 -17.90 -5.88
CA LYS A 229 14.00 -18.08 -4.43
C LYS A 229 12.85 -18.87 -3.79
N HIS A 230 11.67 -18.80 -4.37
CA HIS A 230 10.43 -19.37 -3.84
C HIS A 230 9.62 -19.99 -4.99
N PRO A 231 9.80 -21.27 -5.28
CA PRO A 231 9.17 -21.97 -6.41
C PRO A 231 7.64 -22.06 -6.36
N PHE A 232 7.00 -21.35 -5.44
CA PHE A 232 5.54 -21.33 -5.27
C PHE A 232 4.80 -20.70 -6.47
N PHE A 233 5.45 -19.81 -7.22
CA PHE A 233 4.88 -19.31 -8.47
C PHE A 233 5.01 -20.30 -9.62
N SER A 234 5.60 -21.43 -9.30
CA SER A 234 5.98 -22.57 -10.13
C SER A 234 5.67 -22.43 -11.64
N LYS A 235 6.57 -22.85 -12.40
CA LYS A 235 6.65 -23.40 -13.75
C LYS A 235 5.33 -23.62 -14.54
N GLU A 236 4.16 -23.31 -13.98
CA GLU A 236 2.84 -23.49 -14.57
C GLU A 236 2.53 -22.46 -15.66
N HIS A 237 3.25 -21.33 -15.69
CA HIS A 237 3.01 -20.27 -16.68
C HIS A 237 4.26 -19.91 -17.45
N SER A 238 4.14 -19.87 -18.79
CA SER A 238 5.22 -19.35 -19.63
C SER A 238 5.51 -17.87 -19.31
N PRO A 239 6.73 -17.36 -19.58
CA PRO A 239 7.07 -15.96 -19.42
C PRO A 239 6.06 -15.01 -20.09
N GLU A 240 5.56 -15.35 -21.28
CA GLU A 240 4.55 -14.58 -22.01
C GLU A 240 3.23 -14.54 -21.25
N ARG A 241 2.81 -15.66 -20.67
CA ARG A 241 1.58 -15.74 -19.86
C ARG A 241 1.70 -14.90 -18.60
N VAL A 242 2.83 -14.94 -17.92
CA VAL A 242 3.09 -14.10 -16.71
C VAL A 242 3.01 -12.63 -17.08
N ARG A 243 3.68 -12.20 -18.17
CA ARG A 243 3.62 -10.82 -18.66
C ARG A 243 2.20 -10.39 -19.02
N SER A 244 1.43 -11.26 -19.67
CA SER A 244 0.03 -10.97 -20.01
C SER A 244 -0.86 -10.77 -18.78
N MET A 245 -0.59 -11.50 -17.69
CA MET A 245 -1.28 -11.31 -16.41
C MET A 245 -0.88 -10.03 -15.66
N MET A 246 0.22 -9.37 -16.03
CA MET A 246 0.61 -8.06 -15.50
C MET A 246 -0.09 -6.90 -16.23
N ILE A 247 -0.74 -7.14 -17.36
CA ILE A 247 -1.51 -6.11 -18.06
C ILE A 247 -2.82 -5.91 -17.32
N PRO A 248 -3.12 -4.71 -16.77
CA PRO A 248 -4.39 -4.45 -16.09
C PRO A 248 -5.56 -4.45 -17.07
N ASP A 249 -6.77 -4.74 -16.58
CA ASP A 249 -7.99 -4.62 -17.39
C ASP A 249 -8.37 -3.16 -17.61
N TYR A 250 -8.11 -2.32 -16.60
CA TYR A 250 -8.31 -0.87 -16.63
C TYR A 250 -7.10 -0.15 -16.04
N THR A 251 -6.84 1.05 -16.54
CA THR A 251 -5.83 1.97 -15.99
C THR A 251 -6.50 3.30 -15.75
N ILE A 252 -6.32 3.84 -14.53
CA ILE A 252 -6.84 5.14 -14.11
C ILE A 252 -5.70 6.01 -13.57
N TYR A 253 -5.86 7.32 -13.65
CA TYR A 253 -4.90 8.31 -13.16
C TYR A 253 -5.39 8.99 -11.87
N HIS A 254 -6.70 9.02 -11.66
CA HIS A 254 -7.36 9.55 -10.47
C HIS A 254 -8.38 8.55 -9.97
N LEU A 255 -8.50 8.42 -8.65
CA LEU A 255 -9.40 7.42 -8.06
C LEU A 255 -10.86 7.64 -8.45
N LYS A 256 -11.28 8.87 -8.73
CA LYS A 256 -12.64 9.20 -9.21
C LYS A 256 -13.04 8.47 -10.50
N GLU A 257 -12.07 8.13 -11.36
CA GLU A 257 -12.34 7.38 -12.60
C GLU A 257 -12.79 5.94 -12.33
N LEU A 258 -12.58 5.44 -11.10
CA LEU A 258 -13.03 4.11 -10.70
C LEU A 258 -14.55 3.97 -10.74
N GLU A 259 -15.30 5.05 -10.50
CA GLU A 259 -16.78 5.03 -10.57
C GLU A 259 -17.25 4.68 -11.98
N GLU A 260 -16.66 5.29 -13.01
CA GLU A 260 -16.98 5.01 -14.41
C GLU A 260 -16.61 3.56 -14.80
N VAL A 261 -15.47 3.05 -14.29
CA VAL A 261 -15.05 1.65 -14.51
C VAL A 261 -16.07 0.69 -13.90
N VAL A 262 -16.47 0.93 -12.65
CA VAL A 262 -17.44 0.09 -11.93
C VAL A 262 -18.79 0.10 -12.63
N ASP A 263 -19.28 1.26 -13.01
CA ASP A 263 -20.57 1.40 -13.71
C ASP A 263 -20.54 0.75 -15.11
N GLY A 264 -19.40 0.83 -15.82
CA GLY A 264 -19.18 0.15 -17.09
C GLY A 264 -19.24 -1.38 -16.95
N ILE A 265 -18.63 -1.94 -15.90
CA ILE A 265 -18.67 -3.39 -15.61
C ILE A 265 -20.11 -3.83 -15.29
N GLU A 266 -20.86 -3.05 -14.51
CA GLU A 266 -22.24 -3.41 -14.16
C GLU A 266 -23.21 -3.31 -15.37
N ALA A 267 -22.93 -2.40 -16.32
CA ALA A 267 -23.76 -2.20 -17.51
C ALA A 267 -23.55 -3.26 -18.61
N GLY A 268 -22.31 -3.76 -18.80
CA GLY A 268 -21.94 -4.73 -19.85
C GLY A 268 -22.33 -6.13 -19.51
#